data_8a27374ada602255d621d3a585e3d0ab
#
_entry.id   8a27374ada602255d621d3a585e3d0ab
#
_cell.length_a   1.000
_cell.length_b   1.000
_cell.length_c   1.000
_cell.angle_alpha   90.00
_cell.angle_beta   90.00
_cell.angle_gamma   90.00
#
_symmetry.space_group_name_H-M   'P 1'
#
loop_
_entity.id
_entity.type
_entity.pdbx_description
1 polymer ?
#
loop_
_entity_poly.entity_id
_entity_poly.type
_entity_poly.pdbx_seq_one_letter_code
_entity_poly.pdbx_strand_id
1 'polypeptide(L)'
;MKKTFLGLLFTGLVGFSLFIPQAQAEETKSYTINSVGIDAVVSPDGSMDVSEQRTYRFSGDFRFAYQRINKNPDKKTDPGRTEPYQIRVKSICDETACYRFIHPSEVDFEQRRNNPFGTYTTYQDEDEDEVYIQWHYSAVNTTKVFTIKYMVDNAITLHSDVAELYWQFIGSDWEVKQSNISTVLTLPEGIDGEKIQAWGHGELAGQVSIPSDQKIKFTAPIVSS
;
A
#
# COMPACT_ATOMS: atom_id res chain seq x y z
N MET A 1 -62.98 -20.22 75.62
CA MET A 1 -61.48 -20.12 75.41
C MET A 1 -61.22 -20.01 73.90
N LYS A 2 -61.00 -18.79 73.38
CA LYS A 2 -60.78 -18.53 71.99
C LYS A 2 -59.20 -18.34 71.80
N LYS A 3 -58.58 -19.19 71.03
CA LYS A 3 -57.20 -19.07 70.67
C LYS A 3 -57.09 -18.34 69.34
N THR A 4 -56.50 -17.16 69.36
CA THR A 4 -56.23 -16.34 68.18
C THR A 4 -54.88 -16.77 67.64
N PHE A 5 -54.82 -17.18 66.33
CA PHE A 5 -53.60 -17.52 65.61
C PHE A 5 -53.20 -16.29 64.84
N LEU A 6 -52.00 -15.79 65.15
CA LEU A 6 -51.38 -14.66 64.45
C LEU A 6 -50.46 -15.23 63.35
N GLY A 7 -50.85 -15.08 62.10
CA GLY A 7 -50.09 -15.50 60.96
C GLY A 7 -49.05 -14.42 60.53
N LEU A 8 -47.80 -14.75 60.56
CA LEU A 8 -46.72 -13.87 60.06
C LEU A 8 -46.56 -14.08 58.55
N LEU A 9 -46.84 -13.03 57.76
CA LEU A 9 -46.64 -13.03 56.33
C LEU A 9 -45.19 -12.61 56.05
N PHE A 10 -44.35 -13.53 55.54
CA PHE A 10 -43.01 -13.25 55.06
C PHE A 10 -43.03 -12.90 53.59
N THR A 11 -42.90 -11.64 53.23
CA THR A 11 -42.80 -11.17 51.85
C THR A 11 -41.33 -11.27 51.42
N GLY A 12 -40.99 -12.33 50.69
CA GLY A 12 -39.67 -12.47 50.08
C GLY A 12 -39.51 -11.55 48.86
N LEU A 13 -38.64 -10.56 48.94
CA LEU A 13 -38.27 -9.72 47.83
C LEU A 13 -37.26 -10.51 46.96
N VAL A 14 -37.73 -11.07 45.83
CA VAL A 14 -36.85 -11.69 44.84
C VAL A 14 -36.24 -10.56 43.99
N GLY A 15 -34.97 -10.22 44.29
CA GLY A 15 -34.19 -9.29 43.48
C GLY A 15 -33.88 -9.89 42.12
N PHE A 16 -34.57 -9.44 41.08
CA PHE A 16 -34.27 -9.78 39.69
C PHE A 16 -33.09 -8.93 39.23
N SER A 17 -31.85 -9.51 39.28
CA SER A 17 -30.67 -8.88 38.69
C SER A 17 -30.81 -8.92 37.18
N LEU A 18 -31.13 -7.79 36.58
CA LEU A 18 -31.06 -7.60 35.12
C LEU A 18 -29.59 -7.65 34.71
N PHE A 19 -29.15 -8.79 34.19
CA PHE A 19 -27.91 -8.88 33.41
C PHE A 19 -28.12 -8.11 32.11
N ILE A 20 -27.67 -6.85 32.06
CA ILE A 20 -27.54 -6.12 30.82
C ILE A 20 -26.26 -6.65 30.14
N PRO A 21 -26.35 -7.34 28.99
CA PRO A 21 -25.13 -7.68 28.24
C PRO A 21 -24.48 -6.37 27.83
N GLN A 22 -23.28 -6.11 28.32
CA GLN A 22 -22.43 -5.03 27.84
C GLN A 22 -22.11 -5.39 26.38
N ALA A 23 -22.70 -4.67 25.44
CA ALA A 23 -22.27 -4.72 24.05
C ALA A 23 -20.80 -4.28 24.03
N GLN A 24 -19.88 -5.23 23.85
CA GLN A 24 -18.50 -4.90 23.50
C GLN A 24 -18.56 -4.16 22.18
N ALA A 25 -18.23 -2.87 22.21
CA ALA A 25 -18.01 -2.11 21.00
C ALA A 25 -16.92 -2.85 20.22
N GLU A 26 -17.25 -3.34 19.04
CA GLU A 26 -16.28 -3.92 18.13
C GLU A 26 -15.25 -2.82 17.83
N GLU A 27 -13.99 -3.03 18.23
CA GLU A 27 -12.93 -2.08 18.02
C GLU A 27 -12.76 -1.91 16.52
N THR A 28 -13.20 -0.78 15.98
CA THR A 28 -13.12 -0.49 14.54
C THR A 28 -11.66 -0.40 14.15
N LYS A 29 -11.18 -1.40 13.39
CA LYS A 29 -9.83 -1.43 12.87
C LYS A 29 -9.65 -0.33 11.83
N SER A 30 -8.55 0.39 11.93
CA SER A 30 -8.20 1.44 10.97
C SER A 30 -6.69 1.52 10.77
N TYR A 31 -6.27 2.05 9.64
CA TYR A 31 -4.87 2.39 9.42
C TYR A 31 -4.74 3.71 8.66
N THR A 32 -3.57 4.30 8.75
CA THR A 32 -3.17 5.48 7.97
C THR A 32 -1.82 5.23 7.33
N ILE A 33 -1.55 5.89 6.20
CA ILE A 33 -0.23 5.93 5.57
C ILE A 33 0.33 7.33 5.76
N ASN A 34 1.28 7.45 6.70
CA ASN A 34 1.78 8.72 7.18
C ASN A 34 2.90 9.31 6.31
N SER A 35 3.62 8.45 5.59
CA SER A 35 4.62 8.89 4.61
C SER A 35 4.82 7.85 3.52
N VAL A 36 5.18 8.33 2.34
CA VAL A 36 5.58 7.52 1.19
C VAL A 36 6.87 8.10 0.62
N GLY A 37 7.93 7.31 0.63
CA GLY A 37 9.19 7.60 -0.03
C GLY A 37 9.39 6.65 -1.21
N ILE A 38 9.69 7.17 -2.39
CA ILE A 38 9.94 6.36 -3.58
C ILE A 38 11.26 6.80 -4.20
N ASP A 39 12.16 5.85 -4.37
CA ASP A 39 13.38 6.02 -5.15
C ASP A 39 13.26 5.16 -6.41
N ALA A 40 13.36 5.79 -7.56
CA ALA A 40 13.32 5.15 -8.86
C ALA A 40 14.62 5.46 -9.63
N VAL A 41 15.23 4.44 -10.23
CA VAL A 41 16.48 4.58 -10.99
C VAL A 41 16.27 4.00 -12.37
N VAL A 42 16.37 4.84 -13.39
CA VAL A 42 16.32 4.42 -14.80
C VAL A 42 17.73 4.01 -15.24
N SER A 43 17.81 2.85 -15.85
CA SER A 43 19.04 2.31 -16.43
C SER A 43 19.17 2.67 -17.91
N PRO A 44 20.40 2.65 -18.50
CA PRO A 44 20.59 2.95 -19.92
C PRO A 44 19.86 2.01 -20.88
N ASP A 45 19.47 0.81 -20.44
CA ASP A 45 18.70 -0.15 -21.22
C ASP A 45 17.18 0.11 -21.22
N GLY A 46 16.75 1.19 -20.55
CA GLY A 46 15.34 1.58 -20.43
C GLY A 46 14.58 0.86 -19.34
N SER A 47 15.22 0.03 -18.54
CA SER A 47 14.63 -0.53 -17.33
C SER A 47 14.60 0.47 -16.18
N MET A 48 13.74 0.25 -15.18
CA MET A 48 13.65 1.10 -13.99
C MET A 48 13.57 0.23 -12.73
N ASP A 49 14.50 0.44 -11.82
CA ASP A 49 14.46 -0.10 -10.46
C ASP A 49 13.69 0.85 -9.54
N VAL A 50 12.71 0.32 -8.83
CA VAL A 50 11.87 1.09 -7.90
C VAL A 50 11.97 0.53 -6.50
N SER A 51 12.15 1.41 -5.53
CA SER A 51 12.10 1.12 -4.10
C SER A 51 11.07 2.02 -3.45
N GLU A 52 9.93 1.45 -3.05
CA GLU A 52 8.84 2.15 -2.37
C GLU A 52 8.88 1.87 -0.88
N GLN A 53 8.93 2.90 -0.07
CA GLN A 53 8.84 2.80 1.39
C GLN A 53 7.58 3.50 1.88
N ARG A 54 6.75 2.79 2.66
CA ARG A 54 5.52 3.34 3.25
C ARG A 54 5.51 3.13 4.76
N THR A 55 5.19 4.19 5.48
CA THR A 55 5.00 4.17 6.93
C THR A 55 3.52 4.05 7.25
N TYR A 56 3.12 2.90 7.76
CA TYR A 56 1.76 2.61 8.21
C TYR A 56 1.64 2.82 9.71
N ARG A 57 0.53 3.41 10.14
CA ARG A 57 0.11 3.41 11.54
C ARG A 57 -1.19 2.62 11.66
N PHE A 58 -1.15 1.54 12.41
CA PHE A 58 -2.26 0.63 12.64
C PHE A 58 -2.95 0.90 13.97
N SER A 59 -4.28 0.87 13.97
CA SER A 59 -5.14 0.78 15.13
C SER A 59 -5.96 -0.50 15.01
N GLY A 60 -5.78 -1.44 15.94
CA GLY A 60 -6.28 -2.81 15.88
C GLY A 60 -5.23 -3.83 15.39
N ASP A 61 -5.65 -5.08 15.17
CA ASP A 61 -4.80 -6.21 14.76
C ASP A 61 -4.85 -6.41 13.24
N PHE A 62 -3.73 -6.13 12.57
CA PHE A 62 -3.52 -6.31 11.13
C PHE A 62 -2.48 -7.40 10.88
N ARG A 63 -2.71 -8.24 9.86
CA ARG A 63 -1.89 -9.43 9.57
C ARG A 63 -1.44 -9.56 8.13
N PHE A 64 -1.99 -8.77 7.23
CA PHE A 64 -1.59 -8.71 5.83
C PHE A 64 -1.87 -7.33 5.25
N ALA A 65 -1.19 -7.03 4.18
CA ALA A 65 -1.53 -5.94 3.26
C ALA A 65 -1.32 -6.43 1.82
N TYR A 66 -1.85 -5.69 0.87
CA TYR A 66 -1.66 -5.95 -0.54
C TYR A 66 -1.50 -4.63 -1.31
N GLN A 67 -0.89 -4.73 -2.48
CA GLN A 67 -0.76 -3.65 -3.45
C GLN A 67 -0.95 -4.22 -4.85
N ARG A 68 -1.51 -3.41 -5.73
CA ARG A 68 -1.60 -3.69 -7.14
C ARG A 68 -0.78 -2.67 -7.90
N ILE A 69 -0.06 -3.11 -8.92
CA ILE A 69 0.70 -2.24 -9.81
C ILE A 69 0.20 -2.50 -11.22
N ASN A 70 -0.36 -1.48 -11.83
CA ASN A 70 -0.90 -1.55 -13.19
C ASN A 70 0.23 -1.75 -14.20
N LYS A 71 0.05 -2.72 -15.11
CA LYS A 71 0.97 -3.02 -16.21
C LYS A 71 0.60 -2.31 -17.51
N ASN A 72 -0.64 -1.84 -17.61
CA ASN A 72 -1.16 -1.29 -18.85
C ASN A 72 -1.31 0.22 -18.76
N PRO A 73 -0.45 1.00 -19.42
CA PRO A 73 -0.58 2.43 -19.44
C PRO A 73 -1.86 2.84 -20.19
N ASP A 74 -2.48 3.92 -19.76
CA ASP A 74 -3.63 4.48 -20.46
C ASP A 74 -3.19 4.96 -21.84
N LYS A 75 -3.71 4.33 -22.91
CA LYS A 75 -3.42 4.67 -24.32
C LYS A 75 -3.71 6.12 -24.68
N LYS A 76 -4.52 6.82 -23.86
CA LYS A 76 -4.79 8.26 -24.06
C LYS A 76 -3.65 9.12 -23.54
N THR A 77 -2.97 8.66 -22.51
CA THR A 77 -1.89 9.38 -21.83
C THR A 77 -0.51 8.95 -22.30
N ASP A 78 -0.36 7.71 -22.78
CA ASP A 78 0.86 7.19 -23.42
C ASP A 78 0.55 6.51 -24.78
N PRO A 79 0.19 7.27 -25.82
CA PRO A 79 -0.17 6.72 -27.12
C PRO A 79 1.01 6.06 -27.87
N GLY A 80 2.24 6.32 -27.45
CA GLY A 80 3.45 5.72 -28.03
C GLY A 80 3.71 4.29 -27.57
N ARG A 81 3.13 3.89 -26.45
CA ARG A 81 3.32 2.56 -25.90
C ARG A 81 2.28 1.59 -26.43
N THR A 82 2.74 0.45 -26.91
CA THR A 82 1.88 -0.62 -27.45
C THR A 82 1.87 -1.87 -26.59
N GLU A 83 2.89 -2.05 -25.73
CA GLU A 83 3.07 -3.24 -24.89
C GLU A 83 2.94 -2.88 -23.42
N PRO A 84 2.33 -3.74 -22.59
CA PRO A 84 2.27 -3.57 -21.15
C PRO A 84 3.67 -3.54 -20.51
N TYR A 85 3.78 -2.87 -19.37
CA TYR A 85 5.00 -2.94 -18.56
C TYR A 85 5.24 -4.37 -18.07
N GLN A 86 6.51 -4.78 -18.06
CA GLN A 86 6.92 -6.04 -17.44
C GLN A 86 7.46 -5.73 -16.04
N ILE A 87 6.72 -6.15 -15.01
CA ILE A 87 7.03 -5.81 -13.62
C ILE A 87 7.45 -7.06 -12.87
N ARG A 88 8.60 -7.00 -12.19
CA ARG A 88 9.13 -8.10 -11.37
C ARG A 88 9.41 -7.62 -9.95
N VAL A 89 8.68 -8.15 -8.98
CA VAL A 89 8.91 -7.87 -7.56
C VAL A 89 10.19 -8.56 -7.12
N LYS A 90 11.12 -7.80 -6.52
CA LYS A 90 12.43 -8.28 -6.07
C LYS A 90 12.40 -8.67 -4.59
N SER A 91 11.80 -7.84 -3.75
CA SER A 91 11.72 -8.10 -2.31
C SER A 91 10.65 -7.26 -1.62
N ILE A 92 10.18 -7.74 -0.49
CA ILE A 92 9.39 -7.00 0.47
C ILE A 92 10.07 -7.15 1.83
N CYS A 93 10.32 -6.03 2.49
CA CYS A 93 10.98 -6.00 3.79
C CYS A 93 10.19 -5.11 4.75
N ASP A 94 10.22 -5.39 6.04
CA ASP A 94 9.92 -4.40 7.06
C ASP A 94 11.22 -3.85 7.67
N GLU A 95 11.11 -3.08 8.75
CA GLU A 95 12.26 -2.49 9.45
C GLU A 95 13.19 -3.53 10.12
N THR A 96 12.78 -4.80 10.17
CA THR A 96 13.51 -5.87 10.86
C THR A 96 14.11 -6.91 9.92
N ALA A 97 13.40 -7.26 8.84
CA ALA A 97 13.82 -8.32 7.93
C ALA A 97 13.12 -8.23 6.57
N CYS A 98 13.71 -8.91 5.58
CA CYS A 98 13.05 -9.17 4.30
C CYS A 98 12.23 -10.46 4.39
N TYR A 99 11.07 -10.43 3.77
CA TYR A 99 10.10 -11.51 3.79
C TYR A 99 10.46 -12.60 2.78
N ARG A 100 10.08 -13.83 3.10
CA ARG A 100 10.29 -14.98 2.23
C ARG A 100 9.16 -15.08 1.21
N PHE A 101 9.52 -15.26 -0.06
CA PHE A 101 8.53 -15.55 -1.10
C PHE A 101 7.89 -16.93 -0.86
N ILE A 102 6.57 -17.01 -1.02
CA ILE A 102 5.80 -18.24 -1.11
C ILE A 102 4.98 -18.24 -2.40
N HIS A 103 4.87 -19.40 -3.02
CA HIS A 103 4.13 -19.51 -4.28
C HIS A 103 2.65 -19.21 -4.07
N PRO A 104 1.94 -18.56 -5.04
CA PRO A 104 0.51 -18.26 -4.88
C PRO A 104 -0.38 -19.45 -4.53
N SER A 105 -0.04 -20.67 -4.99
CA SER A 105 -0.78 -21.89 -4.65
C SER A 105 -0.66 -22.31 -3.18
N GLU A 106 0.27 -21.73 -2.43
CA GLU A 106 0.47 -22.00 -0.99
C GLU A 106 -0.22 -20.94 -0.11
N VAL A 107 -0.82 -19.92 -0.73
CA VAL A 107 -1.45 -18.80 -0.03
C VAL A 107 -2.94 -19.03 0.11
N ASP A 108 -3.43 -18.88 1.34
CA ASP A 108 -4.87 -18.82 1.61
C ASP A 108 -5.37 -17.40 1.31
N PHE A 109 -5.93 -17.19 0.12
CA PHE A 109 -6.50 -15.91 -0.29
C PHE A 109 -7.89 -15.64 0.31
N GLU A 110 -8.59 -16.67 0.79
CA GLU A 110 -9.88 -16.52 1.45
C GLU A 110 -9.69 -16.10 2.91
N GLN A 111 -8.80 -16.80 3.62
CA GLN A 111 -8.48 -16.53 5.02
C GLN A 111 -7.06 -15.93 5.16
N ARG A 112 -6.83 -14.82 4.50
CA ARG A 112 -5.52 -14.14 4.38
C ARG A 112 -4.76 -13.98 5.69
N ARG A 113 -5.48 -13.90 6.81
CA ARG A 113 -4.91 -13.77 8.16
C ARG A 113 -4.19 -15.03 8.67
N ASN A 114 -4.44 -16.19 8.04
CA ASN A 114 -3.85 -17.47 8.43
C ASN A 114 -2.48 -17.74 7.80
N ASN A 115 -2.10 -16.93 6.81
CA ASN A 115 -0.80 -17.08 6.15
C ASN A 115 0.37 -16.79 7.11
N PRO A 116 1.52 -17.48 6.94
CA PRO A 116 2.68 -17.30 7.81
C PRO A 116 3.24 -15.88 7.77
N PHE A 117 3.56 -15.31 8.94
CA PHE A 117 4.22 -14.02 9.02
C PHE A 117 5.63 -14.04 8.40
N GLY A 118 6.08 -12.89 7.92
CA GLY A 118 7.38 -12.75 7.26
C GLY A 118 7.41 -13.42 5.88
N THR A 119 6.24 -13.57 5.25
CA THR A 119 6.12 -14.09 3.88
C THR A 119 5.42 -13.11 2.96
N TYR A 120 5.70 -13.25 1.67
CA TYR A 120 4.96 -12.53 0.63
C TYR A 120 4.71 -13.44 -0.58
N THR A 121 3.72 -13.07 -1.36
CA THR A 121 3.43 -13.65 -2.66
C THR A 121 3.20 -12.57 -3.69
N THR A 122 3.39 -12.92 -4.96
CA THR A 122 3.07 -12.06 -6.09
C THR A 122 2.68 -12.92 -7.29
N TYR A 123 1.75 -12.44 -8.09
CA TYR A 123 1.38 -13.04 -9.36
C TYR A 123 0.98 -11.97 -10.38
N GLN A 124 1.05 -12.34 -11.64
CA GLN A 124 0.52 -11.53 -12.75
C GLN A 124 -0.99 -11.76 -12.81
N ASP A 125 -1.76 -10.69 -12.68
CA ASP A 125 -3.21 -10.71 -12.93
C ASP A 125 -3.42 -10.30 -14.38
N GLU A 126 -3.64 -11.29 -15.25
CA GLU A 126 -3.77 -11.04 -16.69
C GLU A 126 -5.16 -10.52 -17.07
N ASP A 127 -6.16 -10.74 -16.22
CA ASP A 127 -7.52 -10.25 -16.44
C ASP A 127 -7.62 -8.74 -16.17
N GLU A 128 -6.86 -8.26 -15.18
CA GLU A 128 -6.84 -6.84 -14.76
C GLU A 128 -5.60 -6.09 -15.27
N ASP A 129 -4.69 -6.74 -16.00
CA ASP A 129 -3.40 -6.17 -16.42
C ASP A 129 -2.58 -5.60 -15.27
N GLU A 130 -2.48 -6.33 -14.16
CA GLU A 130 -1.84 -5.89 -12.94
C GLU A 130 -0.83 -6.90 -12.41
N VAL A 131 0.09 -6.43 -11.58
CA VAL A 131 0.87 -7.28 -10.66
C VAL A 131 0.25 -7.16 -9.28
N TYR A 132 -0.28 -8.27 -8.79
CA TYR A 132 -0.77 -8.39 -7.43
C TYR A 132 0.37 -8.77 -6.49
N ILE A 133 0.45 -8.07 -5.36
CA ILE A 133 1.46 -8.27 -4.32
C ILE A 133 0.74 -8.37 -2.98
N GLN A 134 0.99 -9.42 -2.19
CA GLN A 134 0.45 -9.56 -0.83
C GLN A 134 1.57 -9.96 0.13
N TRP A 135 1.60 -9.35 1.31
CA TRP A 135 2.57 -9.72 2.35
C TRP A 135 1.91 -9.87 3.71
N HIS A 136 2.51 -10.74 4.54
CA HIS A 136 1.93 -11.20 5.79
C HIS A 136 2.85 -10.84 6.96
N TYR A 137 2.27 -10.14 7.93
CA TYR A 137 2.97 -9.59 9.09
C TYR A 137 2.07 -9.62 10.32
N SER A 138 2.61 -9.23 11.48
CA SER A 138 1.83 -8.96 12.67
C SER A 138 1.98 -7.48 13.06
N ALA A 139 0.86 -6.77 13.20
CA ALA A 139 0.83 -5.40 13.67
C ALA A 139 -0.40 -5.18 14.55
N VAL A 140 -0.18 -4.87 15.82
CA VAL A 140 -1.25 -4.58 16.79
C VAL A 140 -0.98 -3.20 17.40
N ASN A 141 -1.85 -2.22 17.10
CA ASN A 141 -1.76 -0.86 17.64
C ASN A 141 -0.33 -0.26 17.53
N THR A 142 0.28 -0.37 16.35
CA THR A 142 1.69 -0.03 16.14
C THR A 142 1.94 0.65 14.80
N THR A 143 3.14 1.18 14.64
CA THR A 143 3.64 1.70 13.36
C THR A 143 4.58 0.67 12.74
N LYS A 144 4.47 0.47 11.41
CA LYS A 144 5.40 -0.33 10.63
C LYS A 144 5.80 0.39 9.35
N VAL A 145 7.03 0.13 8.95
CA VAL A 145 7.57 0.60 7.67
C VAL A 145 7.75 -0.60 6.76
N PHE A 146 7.14 -0.56 5.60
CA PHE A 146 7.36 -1.59 4.57
C PHE A 146 8.10 -0.99 3.39
N THR A 147 9.08 -1.74 2.88
CA THR A 147 9.81 -1.41 1.66
C THR A 147 9.54 -2.49 0.62
N ILE A 148 8.98 -2.10 -0.51
CA ILE A 148 8.72 -2.96 -1.66
C ILE A 148 9.71 -2.57 -2.76
N LYS A 149 10.47 -3.54 -3.25
CA LYS A 149 11.40 -3.34 -4.38
C LYS A 149 10.95 -4.14 -5.58
N TYR A 150 10.89 -3.48 -6.71
CA TYR A 150 10.55 -4.11 -7.98
C TYR A 150 11.30 -3.47 -9.14
N MET A 151 11.31 -4.15 -10.25
CA MET A 151 11.90 -3.69 -11.50
C MET A 151 10.82 -3.63 -12.58
N VAL A 152 10.87 -2.60 -13.36
CA VAL A 152 10.01 -2.39 -14.53
C VAL A 152 10.90 -2.49 -15.76
N ASP A 153 10.71 -3.54 -16.57
CA ASP A 153 11.37 -3.65 -17.86
C ASP A 153 10.61 -2.78 -18.89
N ASN A 154 11.32 -2.24 -19.85
CA ASN A 154 10.76 -1.35 -20.87
C ASN A 154 10.01 -0.13 -20.28
N ALA A 155 10.55 0.46 -19.21
CA ALA A 155 9.91 1.62 -18.57
C ALA A 155 9.90 2.85 -19.47
N ILE A 156 10.83 2.94 -20.43
CA ILE A 156 11.00 4.08 -21.34
C ILE A 156 10.35 3.80 -22.69
N THR A 157 9.58 4.76 -23.19
CA THR A 157 9.09 4.80 -24.56
C THR A 157 9.99 5.69 -25.39
N LEU A 158 10.54 5.15 -26.49
CA LEU A 158 11.37 5.89 -27.42
C LEU A 158 10.54 6.45 -28.56
N HIS A 159 10.54 7.77 -28.71
CA HIS A 159 9.99 8.47 -29.86
C HIS A 159 11.11 8.90 -30.82
N SER A 160 10.76 9.52 -31.94
CA SER A 160 11.75 9.94 -32.94
C SER A 160 12.73 11.01 -32.44
N ASP A 161 12.34 11.78 -31.44
CA ASP A 161 13.06 12.96 -30.94
C ASP A 161 13.20 13.03 -29.42
N VAL A 162 12.45 12.21 -28.68
CA VAL A 162 12.47 12.18 -27.22
C VAL A 162 12.39 10.76 -26.67
N ALA A 163 12.89 10.57 -25.44
CA ALA A 163 12.63 9.40 -24.61
C ALA A 163 11.66 9.81 -23.51
N GLU A 164 10.60 9.04 -23.30
CA GLU A 164 9.53 9.35 -22.35
C GLU A 164 9.42 8.26 -21.28
N LEU A 165 9.31 8.69 -20.01
CA LEU A 165 8.85 7.86 -18.90
C LEU A 165 7.47 8.32 -18.49
N TYR A 166 6.47 7.48 -18.71
CA TYR A 166 5.14 7.66 -18.13
C TYR A 166 4.93 6.60 -17.04
N TRP A 167 4.86 7.01 -15.79
CA TRP A 167 4.75 6.07 -14.68
C TRP A 167 3.89 6.61 -13.54
N GLN A 168 2.97 5.77 -13.06
CA GLN A 168 2.11 6.09 -11.92
C GLN A 168 2.79 5.62 -10.61
N PHE A 169 3.47 6.52 -9.91
CA PHE A 169 4.14 6.19 -8.64
C PHE A 169 3.17 5.91 -7.50
N ILE A 170 2.01 6.53 -7.49
CA ILE A 170 0.95 6.29 -6.50
C ILE A 170 -0.26 5.73 -7.26
N GLY A 171 -0.58 4.47 -7.02
CA GLY A 171 -1.76 3.83 -7.60
C GLY A 171 -3.06 4.48 -7.14
N SER A 172 -4.15 4.22 -7.86
CA SER A 172 -5.49 4.75 -7.57
C SER A 172 -6.31 3.91 -6.58
N ASP A 173 -5.88 2.67 -6.28
CA ASP A 173 -6.69 1.68 -5.54
C ASP A 173 -6.45 1.69 -4.03
N TRP A 174 -6.00 2.81 -3.49
CA TRP A 174 -5.77 2.95 -2.06
C TRP A 174 -7.06 3.30 -1.33
N GLU A 175 -7.39 2.54 -0.29
CA GLU A 175 -8.57 2.77 0.56
C GLU A 175 -8.41 3.98 1.49
N VAL A 176 -7.17 4.44 1.70
CA VAL A 176 -6.85 5.55 2.60
C VAL A 176 -5.95 6.56 1.91
N LYS A 177 -6.09 7.81 2.32
CA LYS A 177 -5.20 8.88 1.90
C LYS A 177 -3.76 8.59 2.30
N GLN A 178 -2.83 8.95 1.41
CA GLN A 178 -1.39 8.86 1.68
C GLN A 178 -0.84 10.27 1.90
N SER A 179 0.00 10.42 2.90
CA SER A 179 0.55 11.73 3.28
C SER A 179 2.06 11.78 3.10
N ASN A 180 2.62 12.98 3.01
CA ASN A 180 4.07 13.22 2.96
C ASN A 180 4.76 12.39 1.88
N ILE A 181 4.29 12.54 0.63
CA ILE A 181 4.84 11.81 -0.52
C ILE A 181 6.10 12.51 -1.02
N SER A 182 7.16 11.76 -1.24
CA SER A 182 8.39 12.21 -1.88
C SER A 182 8.90 11.12 -2.81
N THR A 183 9.01 11.44 -4.10
CA THR A 183 9.59 10.56 -5.11
C THR A 183 10.84 11.20 -5.68
N VAL A 184 11.91 10.43 -5.77
CA VAL A 184 13.14 10.82 -6.47
C VAL A 184 13.33 9.86 -7.65
N LEU A 185 13.34 10.42 -8.85
CA LEU A 185 13.68 9.71 -10.08
C LEU A 185 15.11 10.07 -10.46
N THR A 186 15.97 9.05 -10.59
CA THR A 186 17.34 9.19 -11.06
C THR A 186 17.43 8.69 -12.49
N LEU A 187 17.97 9.54 -13.37
CA LEU A 187 18.17 9.26 -14.79
C LEU A 187 19.58 8.73 -15.04
N PRO A 188 19.82 8.03 -16.17
CA PRO A 188 21.15 7.59 -16.57
C PRO A 188 22.14 8.76 -16.73
N GLU A 189 23.42 8.46 -16.62
CA GLU A 189 24.48 9.44 -16.93
C GLU A 189 24.48 9.84 -18.42
N GLY A 190 24.94 11.06 -18.71
CA GLY A 190 25.06 11.58 -20.07
C GLY A 190 23.80 12.23 -20.64
N ILE A 191 22.74 12.37 -19.84
CA ILE A 191 21.55 13.14 -20.22
C ILE A 191 21.86 14.64 -20.02
N ASP A 192 21.50 15.45 -21.02
CA ASP A 192 21.57 16.90 -20.96
C ASP A 192 20.42 17.45 -20.09
N GLY A 193 20.73 17.92 -18.90
CA GLY A 193 19.77 18.41 -17.93
C GLY A 193 18.90 19.55 -18.42
N GLU A 194 19.41 20.39 -19.35
CA GLU A 194 18.64 21.49 -19.94
C GLU A 194 17.49 21.00 -20.85
N LYS A 195 17.53 19.75 -21.28
CA LYS A 195 16.51 19.12 -22.12
C LYS A 195 15.48 18.31 -21.34
N ILE A 196 15.69 18.13 -20.04
CA ILE A 196 14.75 17.38 -19.20
C ILE A 196 13.49 18.21 -19.00
N GLN A 197 12.35 17.59 -19.26
CA GLN A 197 11.04 18.13 -18.93
C GLN A 197 10.34 17.13 -18.03
N ALA A 198 9.66 17.61 -16.98
CA ALA A 198 8.98 16.75 -16.02
C ALA A 198 7.66 17.38 -15.58
N TRP A 199 6.62 16.54 -15.55
CA TRP A 199 5.27 16.94 -15.11
C TRP A 199 4.77 15.93 -14.06
N GLY A 200 4.06 16.44 -13.06
CA GLY A 200 3.30 15.63 -12.12
C GLY A 200 1.81 15.77 -12.41
N HIS A 201 1.12 14.67 -12.54
CA HIS A 201 -0.33 14.60 -12.64
C HIS A 201 -0.93 14.11 -11.32
N GLY A 202 -2.04 14.69 -10.89
CA GLY A 202 -2.74 14.31 -9.65
C GLY A 202 -3.09 15.51 -8.78
N GLU A 203 -2.71 15.48 -7.52
CA GLU A 203 -3.07 16.51 -6.53
C GLU A 203 -2.48 17.89 -6.86
N LEU A 204 -3.33 18.91 -6.81
CA LEU A 204 -2.96 20.30 -7.17
C LEU A 204 -1.84 20.89 -6.29
N ALA A 205 -1.64 20.38 -5.08
CA ALA A 205 -0.57 20.81 -4.18
C ALA A 205 0.76 20.08 -4.43
N GLY A 206 0.82 19.21 -5.44
CA GLY A 206 2.04 18.53 -5.85
C GLY A 206 3.06 19.50 -6.45
N GLN A 207 4.35 19.21 -6.24
CA GLN A 207 5.46 19.98 -6.78
C GLN A 207 6.42 19.08 -7.52
N VAL A 208 6.98 19.60 -8.62
CA VAL A 208 8.04 18.96 -9.40
C VAL A 208 9.25 19.87 -9.43
N SER A 209 10.43 19.31 -9.25
CA SER A 209 11.70 20.02 -9.37
C SER A 209 12.76 19.15 -10.01
N ILE A 210 13.75 19.77 -10.69
CA ILE A 210 14.89 19.12 -11.31
C ILE A 210 16.15 19.64 -10.61
N PRO A 211 16.55 19.03 -9.47
CA PRO A 211 17.68 19.51 -8.66
C PRO A 211 19.04 19.30 -9.31
N SER A 212 19.17 18.41 -10.29
CA SER A 212 20.38 18.18 -11.09
C SER A 212 20.04 17.52 -12.42
N ASP A 213 21.02 17.45 -13.32
CA ASP A 213 20.88 16.84 -14.65
C ASP A 213 20.44 15.37 -14.66
N GLN A 214 20.46 14.73 -13.51
CA GLN A 214 20.13 13.31 -13.37
C GLN A 214 19.00 13.05 -12.37
N LYS A 215 18.45 14.10 -11.74
CA LYS A 215 17.44 13.90 -10.70
C LYS A 215 16.22 14.74 -10.92
N ILE A 216 15.07 14.08 -10.83
CA ILE A 216 13.75 14.72 -10.81
C ILE A 216 13.12 14.36 -9.47
N LYS A 217 12.57 15.37 -8.78
CA LYS A 217 11.89 15.18 -7.50
C LYS A 217 10.44 15.60 -7.62
N PHE A 218 9.56 14.72 -7.17
CA PHE A 218 8.13 14.97 -7.02
C PHE A 218 7.78 14.94 -5.53
N THR A 219 6.96 15.88 -5.08
CA THR A 219 6.44 15.89 -3.71
C THR A 219 4.96 16.23 -3.70
N ALA A 220 4.21 15.60 -2.79
CA ALA A 220 2.84 15.99 -2.51
C ALA A 220 2.57 15.87 -1.01
N PRO A 221 1.87 16.83 -0.38
CA PRO A 221 1.55 16.75 1.04
C PRO A 221 0.58 15.60 1.34
N ILE A 222 -0.33 15.33 0.41
CA ILE A 222 -1.35 14.28 0.50
C ILE A 222 -1.78 13.86 -0.90
N VAL A 223 -2.10 12.59 -1.06
CA VAL A 223 -2.77 12.05 -2.24
C VAL A 223 -4.04 11.35 -1.77
N SER A 224 -5.17 11.70 -2.38
CA SER A 224 -6.47 11.12 -2.10
C SER A 224 -6.58 9.69 -2.67
N SER A 225 -7.40 8.88 -2.05
CA SER A 225 -7.84 7.59 -2.55
C SER A 225 -8.91 7.75 -3.61
#